data_abe1658b61f2337dab12b346639a5cd0
#
_entry.id   abe1658b61f2337dab12b346639a5cd0
#
_cell.length_a   1.000
_cell.length_b   1.000
_cell.length_c   1.000
_cell.angle_alpha   90.00
_cell.angle_beta   90.00
_cell.angle_gamma   90.00
#
_symmetry.space_group_name_H-M   'P 1'
#
loop_
_entity.id
_entity.type
_entity.pdbx_description
1 polymer ?
#
loop_
_entity_poly.entity_id
_entity_poly.type
_entity_poly.pdbx_seq_one_letter_code
_entity_poly.pdbx_strand_id
1 'polypeptide(L)'
;MELSISWISLNSPPGHRNKFTSRPFVNFSRNLPYSAASNTHNFSSTRPSIITRSRHFIWRSISLVTRALIENPNLIRWSLLLKAFYGLVALICGNGYIVGINQIYDVGIDKVNKPYLPIAAGDLSEKSAWLLVLMLAASGLLIVGLNFGPFITSLYCLGLFLGTIYSVPPFRMKRYPVIAFLIIAMVRGFLLNYGVYYATRAALGLTFEWSSEVAFITTFVTLFALVIAITKDLPDVEGDRKFQISTLATKLGVRNIALLGTGLLMINYIASVLAATVYMPQAFKRSLMIPSHVILALGLTFQAWVLERANYTKYPD
;
A
#
# COMPACT_ATOMS: atom_id res chain seq x y z
N MET A 1 -4.53 -1.62 0.51
CA MET A 1 -3.72 -0.51 -0.01
C MET A 1 -3.35 -0.87 -1.44
N GLU A 2 -4.26 -0.61 -2.35
CA GLU A 2 -4.07 -0.87 -3.77
C GLU A 2 -3.33 0.31 -4.38
N LEU A 3 -2.24 0.00 -5.06
CA LEU A 3 -1.59 0.94 -5.96
C LEU A 3 -2.38 0.88 -7.27
N SER A 4 -3.37 1.75 -7.43
CA SER A 4 -3.98 1.98 -8.72
C SER A 4 -2.97 2.71 -9.60
N ILE A 5 -2.61 2.07 -10.70
CA ILE A 5 -1.84 2.69 -11.78
C ILE A 5 -2.84 3.51 -12.59
N SER A 6 -3.02 4.79 -12.24
CA SER A 6 -3.68 5.73 -13.14
C SER A 6 -2.61 6.40 -14.04
N TRP A 7 -2.16 5.68 -15.04
CA TRP A 7 -1.49 6.23 -16.20
C TRP A 7 -2.54 6.36 -17.30
N ILE A 8 -2.84 7.52 -17.77
CA ILE A 8 -3.76 7.92 -18.82
C ILE A 8 -5.00 8.65 -18.27
N SER A 9 -4.83 9.91 -18.02
CA SER A 9 -5.86 10.91 -18.28
C SER A 9 -5.19 12.27 -18.50
N LEU A 10 -4.63 12.42 -19.68
CA LEU A 10 -4.38 13.72 -20.30
C LEU A 10 -5.10 13.69 -21.64
N ASN A 11 -6.03 14.63 -21.77
CA ASN A 11 -6.78 15.01 -22.97
C ASN A 11 -8.10 14.30 -23.23
N SER A 12 -9.18 14.94 -22.83
CA SER A 12 -10.45 14.92 -23.55
C SER A 12 -11.04 16.33 -23.58
N PRO A 13 -11.43 16.82 -24.76
CA PRO A 13 -12.03 18.13 -24.92
C PRO A 13 -13.51 18.15 -24.50
N PRO A 14 -14.09 19.33 -24.19
CA PRO A 14 -15.47 19.45 -23.74
C PRO A 14 -16.44 19.50 -24.93
N GLY A 15 -17.56 18.81 -24.79
CA GLY A 15 -18.72 19.11 -25.62
C GLY A 15 -19.45 17.90 -26.19
N HIS A 16 -20.56 17.54 -25.55
CA HIS A 16 -21.83 17.47 -26.25
C HIS A 16 -22.97 17.24 -25.25
N ARG A 17 -23.84 18.27 -25.16
CA ARG A 17 -25.18 18.18 -24.57
C ARG A 17 -26.06 17.33 -25.48
N ASN A 18 -26.69 16.30 -24.92
CA ASN A 18 -27.94 15.81 -25.51
C ASN A 18 -29.05 15.83 -24.45
N LYS A 19 -30.04 16.65 -24.80
CA LYS A 19 -31.35 16.75 -24.18
C LYS A 19 -32.14 15.46 -24.44
N PHE A 20 -32.71 14.88 -23.41
CA PHE A 20 -33.90 14.06 -23.57
C PHE A 20 -34.97 14.47 -22.56
N THR A 21 -36.16 14.65 -23.12
CA THR A 21 -37.37 15.25 -22.62
C THR A 21 -38.10 14.40 -21.59
N SER A 22 -38.55 15.08 -20.56
CA SER A 22 -39.71 14.99 -19.67
C SER A 22 -40.80 13.91 -19.91
N ARG A 23 -41.27 13.30 -18.81
CA ARG A 23 -42.70 13.38 -18.36
C ARG A 23 -42.84 12.92 -16.90
N PRO A 24 -43.92 13.32 -16.18
CA PRO A 24 -43.92 13.60 -14.75
C PRO A 24 -44.63 12.52 -13.91
N PHE A 25 -44.30 12.40 -12.64
CA PHE A 25 -45.17 11.78 -11.64
C PHE A 25 -45.20 12.57 -10.34
N VAL A 26 -46.35 13.15 -10.12
CA VAL A 26 -47.19 13.39 -8.94
C VAL A 26 -46.50 13.73 -7.59
N ASN A 27 -46.77 14.96 -7.19
CA ASN A 27 -46.66 15.55 -5.86
C ASN A 27 -47.30 14.74 -4.74
N PHE A 28 -46.64 14.63 -3.61
CA PHE A 28 -47.28 14.65 -2.32
C PHE A 28 -46.53 15.59 -1.37
N SER A 29 -47.13 16.74 -1.14
CA SER A 29 -46.68 17.80 -0.25
C SER A 29 -46.90 17.42 1.20
N ARG A 30 -45.92 17.68 2.08
CA ARG A 30 -46.17 18.21 3.42
C ARG A 30 -45.06 19.20 3.78
N ASN A 31 -45.51 20.42 4.01
CA ASN A 31 -44.79 21.57 4.50
C ASN A 31 -44.28 21.36 5.94
N LEU A 32 -43.05 21.75 6.19
CA LEU A 32 -42.67 22.46 7.43
C LEU A 32 -41.37 23.26 7.17
N PRO A 33 -41.26 24.49 7.62
CA PRO A 33 -40.11 25.35 7.32
C PRO A 33 -39.02 25.17 8.36
N TYR A 34 -37.79 25.00 7.92
CA TYR A 34 -36.63 25.26 8.77
C TYR A 34 -35.62 26.12 7.99
N SER A 35 -35.57 27.36 8.43
CA SER A 35 -34.51 28.30 8.11
C SER A 35 -33.23 27.81 8.73
N ALA A 36 -32.19 27.54 7.93
CA ALA A 36 -30.83 27.38 8.40
C ALA A 36 -29.89 28.12 7.44
N ALA A 37 -29.22 29.07 8.02
CA ALA A 37 -28.22 29.91 7.37
C ALA A 37 -27.10 29.08 6.75
N SER A 38 -26.82 29.41 5.49
CA SER A 38 -25.67 28.92 4.74
C SER A 38 -24.37 29.49 5.32
N ASN A 39 -23.60 28.68 6.01
CA ASN A 39 -22.17 28.90 6.19
C ASN A 39 -21.42 27.90 5.30
N THR A 40 -21.12 28.33 4.09
CA THR A 40 -20.21 27.64 3.19
C THR A 40 -18.77 27.82 3.67
N HIS A 41 -18.32 26.97 4.58
CA HIS A 41 -16.89 26.72 4.73
C HIS A 41 -16.48 25.67 3.72
N ASN A 42 -15.89 26.13 2.62
CA ASN A 42 -15.14 25.30 1.68
C ASN A 42 -13.98 24.61 2.42
N PHE A 43 -14.22 23.48 3.03
CA PHE A 43 -13.19 22.57 3.48
C PHE A 43 -12.76 21.76 2.24
N SER A 44 -11.70 22.23 1.59
CA SER A 44 -11.01 21.51 0.52
C SER A 44 -10.59 20.14 1.07
N SER A 45 -11.38 19.12 0.78
CA SER A 45 -11.04 17.71 1.03
C SER A 45 -9.88 17.34 0.11
N THR A 46 -8.65 17.58 0.55
CA THR A 46 -7.45 17.05 -0.08
C THR A 46 -7.42 15.53 0.17
N ARG A 47 -8.08 14.78 -0.73
CA ARG A 47 -7.85 13.33 -0.84
C ARG A 47 -6.34 13.14 -1.01
N PRO A 48 -5.68 12.31 -0.19
CA PRO A 48 -4.26 12.06 -0.38
C PRO A 48 -4.07 11.45 -1.78
N SER A 49 -3.43 12.21 -2.66
CA SER A 49 -3.21 11.80 -4.03
C SER A 49 -2.41 10.50 -4.07
N ILE A 50 -2.65 9.69 -5.10
CA ILE A 50 -1.95 8.42 -5.39
C ILE A 50 -0.42 8.61 -5.35
N ILE A 51 0.07 9.79 -5.70
CA ILE A 51 1.47 10.22 -5.63
C ILE A 51 2.03 10.15 -4.19
N THR A 52 1.24 10.48 -3.17
CA THR A 52 1.69 10.42 -1.76
C THR A 52 1.88 8.97 -1.29
N ARG A 53 1.05 8.04 -1.75
CA ARG A 53 1.16 6.60 -1.42
C ARG A 53 2.36 5.92 -2.09
N SER A 54 2.67 6.27 -3.33
CA SER A 54 3.85 5.77 -4.05
C SER A 54 5.16 6.32 -3.46
N ARG A 55 5.17 7.55 -2.95
CA ARG A 55 6.33 8.14 -2.29
C ARG A 55 6.82 7.32 -1.10
N HIS A 56 5.94 6.83 -0.24
CA HIS A 56 6.35 6.04 0.93
C HIS A 56 7.02 4.71 0.56
N PHE A 57 6.62 4.08 -0.54
CA PHE A 57 7.26 2.85 -1.03
C PHE A 57 8.67 3.12 -1.54
N ILE A 58 8.84 4.14 -2.35
CA ILE A 58 10.13 4.55 -2.93
C ILE A 58 11.10 4.98 -1.83
N TRP A 59 10.67 5.81 -0.87
CA TRP A 59 11.53 6.28 0.21
C TRP A 59 12.04 5.17 1.13
N ARG A 60 11.26 4.11 1.34
CA ARG A 60 11.67 2.96 2.17
C ARG A 60 12.74 2.12 1.50
N SER A 61 12.60 1.82 0.22
CA SER A 61 13.63 1.12 -0.55
C SER A 61 14.90 1.97 -0.69
N ILE A 62 14.76 3.28 -0.85
CA ILE A 62 15.87 4.24 -0.89
C ILE A 62 16.66 4.23 0.43
N SER A 63 16.02 4.10 1.60
CA SER A 63 16.74 4.15 2.89
C SER A 63 17.75 3.02 3.05
N LEU A 64 17.42 1.79 2.64
CA LEU A 64 18.32 0.64 2.70
C LEU A 64 19.44 0.73 1.67
N VAL A 65 19.12 1.18 0.46
CA VAL A 65 20.12 1.45 -0.58
C VAL A 65 21.05 2.58 -0.15
N THR A 66 20.49 3.69 0.34
CA THR A 66 21.26 4.85 0.80
C THR A 66 22.24 4.48 1.92
N ARG A 67 21.82 3.63 2.87
CA ARG A 67 22.72 3.17 3.93
C ARG A 67 23.91 2.40 3.38
N ALA A 68 23.69 1.39 2.55
CA ALA A 68 24.76 0.61 1.95
C ALA A 68 25.74 1.49 1.13
N LEU A 69 25.22 2.54 0.49
CA LEU A 69 26.02 3.52 -0.26
C LEU A 69 26.80 4.47 0.65
N ILE A 70 26.20 4.95 1.75
CA ILE A 70 26.87 5.86 2.70
C ILE A 70 28.01 5.14 3.43
N GLU A 71 27.83 3.87 3.77
CA GLU A 71 28.89 3.07 4.42
C GLU A 71 30.09 2.81 3.49
N ASN A 72 29.88 2.86 2.16
CA ASN A 72 30.89 2.51 1.18
C ASN A 72 30.94 3.52 0.00
N PRO A 73 31.18 4.82 0.24
CA PRO A 73 31.08 5.85 -0.79
C PRO A 73 32.09 5.64 -1.95
N ASN A 74 33.24 5.04 -1.68
CA ASN A 74 34.28 4.77 -2.68
C ASN A 74 33.91 3.65 -3.66
N LEU A 75 32.86 2.87 -3.37
CA LEU A 75 32.36 1.81 -4.25
C LEU A 75 31.27 2.28 -5.20
N ILE A 76 30.84 3.55 -5.11
CA ILE A 76 29.80 4.10 -5.95
C ILE A 76 30.33 4.29 -7.38
N ARG A 77 29.76 3.54 -8.32
CA ARG A 77 30.07 3.61 -9.75
C ARG A 77 28.79 3.89 -10.55
N TRP A 78 28.92 4.48 -11.72
CA TRP A 78 27.79 4.73 -12.63
C TRP A 78 26.99 3.44 -12.97
N SER A 79 27.68 2.30 -13.06
CA SER A 79 27.03 1.00 -13.27
C SER A 79 26.04 0.62 -12.17
N LEU A 80 26.24 1.11 -10.93
CA LEU A 80 25.32 0.87 -9.81
C LEU A 80 24.02 1.66 -9.97
N LEU A 81 24.09 2.87 -10.53
CA LEU A 81 22.89 3.65 -10.83
C LEU A 81 22.00 2.97 -11.86
N LEU A 82 22.62 2.38 -12.89
CA LEU A 82 21.91 1.57 -13.90
C LEU A 82 21.29 0.32 -13.26
N LYS A 83 22.01 -0.39 -12.39
CA LYS A 83 21.45 -1.54 -11.65
C LYS A 83 20.32 -1.12 -10.74
N ALA A 84 20.44 0.00 -10.02
CA ALA A 84 19.37 0.54 -9.18
C ALA A 84 18.12 0.89 -10.00
N PHE A 85 18.30 1.48 -11.19
CA PHE A 85 17.22 1.77 -12.12
C PHE A 85 16.53 0.48 -12.62
N TYR A 86 17.29 -0.53 -13.05
CA TYR A 86 16.72 -1.83 -13.43
C TYR A 86 15.96 -2.48 -12.25
N GLY A 87 16.50 -2.41 -11.03
CA GLY A 87 15.84 -2.90 -9.84
C GLY A 87 14.51 -2.17 -9.57
N LEU A 88 14.50 -0.84 -9.70
CA LEU A 88 13.28 -0.05 -9.55
C LEU A 88 12.23 -0.43 -10.58
N VAL A 89 12.61 -0.54 -11.87
CA VAL A 89 11.69 -0.95 -12.93
C VAL A 89 11.14 -2.35 -12.66
N ALA A 90 11.98 -3.30 -12.26
CA ALA A 90 11.54 -4.64 -11.92
C ALA A 90 10.54 -4.64 -10.73
N LEU A 91 10.78 -3.84 -9.69
CA LEU A 91 9.85 -3.70 -8.57
C LEU A 91 8.51 -3.08 -8.99
N ILE A 92 8.53 -2.11 -9.90
CA ILE A 92 7.31 -1.54 -10.48
C ILE A 92 6.54 -2.60 -11.28
N CYS A 93 7.24 -3.37 -12.11
CA CYS A 93 6.66 -4.47 -12.88
C CYS A 93 6.02 -5.52 -11.97
N GLY A 94 6.73 -5.99 -10.94
CA GLY A 94 6.21 -6.98 -9.99
C GLY A 94 5.00 -6.46 -9.21
N ASN A 95 5.06 -5.21 -8.75
CA ASN A 95 3.92 -4.60 -8.07
C ASN A 95 2.73 -4.41 -9.01
N GLY A 96 2.97 -3.97 -10.27
CA GLY A 96 1.94 -3.83 -11.28
C GLY A 96 1.26 -5.16 -11.63
N TYR A 97 2.06 -6.25 -11.72
CA TYR A 97 1.53 -7.60 -11.87
C TYR A 97 0.59 -7.98 -10.72
N ILE A 98 1.04 -7.85 -9.46
CA ILE A 98 0.26 -8.25 -8.28
C ILE A 98 -1.03 -7.44 -8.16
N VAL A 99 -0.97 -6.13 -8.40
CA VAL A 99 -2.13 -5.25 -8.35
C VAL A 99 -3.09 -5.52 -9.50
N GLY A 100 -2.56 -5.70 -10.72
CA GLY A 100 -3.38 -5.95 -11.90
C GLY A 100 -4.12 -7.28 -11.83
N ILE A 101 -3.43 -8.37 -11.43
CA ILE A 101 -4.09 -9.67 -11.25
C ILE A 101 -5.16 -9.63 -10.16
N ASN A 102 -4.95 -8.85 -9.09
CA ASN A 102 -5.96 -8.66 -8.05
C ASN A 102 -7.21 -7.96 -8.61
N GLN A 103 -7.05 -6.87 -9.38
CA GLN A 103 -8.18 -6.16 -9.99
C GLN A 103 -8.93 -7.01 -11.01
N ILE A 104 -8.24 -7.83 -11.82
CA ILE A 104 -8.90 -8.74 -12.79
C ILE A 104 -9.84 -9.71 -12.08
N TYR A 105 -9.41 -10.28 -10.95
CA TYR A 105 -10.23 -11.24 -10.21
C TYR A 105 -11.27 -10.60 -9.28
N ASP A 106 -11.20 -9.30 -9.05
CA ASP A 106 -12.09 -8.56 -8.15
C ASP A 106 -13.02 -7.56 -8.84
N VAL A 107 -13.11 -7.56 -10.17
CA VAL A 107 -13.92 -6.57 -10.94
C VAL A 107 -15.32 -6.39 -10.35
N GLY A 108 -16.00 -7.49 -9.99
CA GLY A 108 -17.35 -7.42 -9.43
C GLY A 108 -17.43 -6.70 -8.08
N ILE A 109 -16.44 -6.93 -7.22
CA ILE A 109 -16.34 -6.32 -5.88
C ILE A 109 -15.90 -4.87 -6.01
N ASP A 110 -14.91 -4.63 -6.88
CA ASP A 110 -14.34 -3.30 -7.09
C ASP A 110 -15.34 -2.31 -7.70
N LYS A 111 -16.29 -2.78 -8.52
CA LYS A 111 -17.40 -1.95 -8.99
C LYS A 111 -18.24 -1.34 -7.87
N VAL A 112 -18.29 -1.99 -6.71
CA VAL A 112 -19.03 -1.49 -5.53
C VAL A 112 -18.12 -0.72 -4.59
N ASN A 113 -16.95 -1.30 -4.24
CA ASN A 113 -16.06 -0.71 -3.25
C ASN A 113 -15.16 0.39 -3.81
N LYS A 114 -14.73 0.24 -5.08
CA LYS A 114 -13.70 1.08 -5.74
C LYS A 114 -14.01 1.32 -7.22
N PRO A 115 -15.19 1.90 -7.55
CA PRO A 115 -15.65 2.05 -8.93
C PRO A 115 -14.73 2.90 -9.82
N TYR A 116 -13.75 3.58 -9.22
CA TYR A 116 -12.75 4.40 -9.90
C TYR A 116 -11.52 3.63 -10.37
N LEU A 117 -11.41 2.33 -10.08
CA LEU A 117 -10.31 1.51 -10.57
C LEU A 117 -10.46 1.24 -12.08
N PRO A 118 -9.37 1.26 -12.87
CA PRO A 118 -9.44 1.25 -14.32
C PRO A 118 -10.28 0.11 -14.93
N ILE A 119 -10.17 -1.10 -14.36
CA ILE A 119 -10.92 -2.25 -14.85
C ILE A 119 -12.40 -2.17 -14.39
N ALA A 120 -12.64 -1.76 -13.14
CA ALA A 120 -13.98 -1.61 -12.59
C ALA A 120 -14.74 -0.46 -13.25
N ALA A 121 -14.06 0.65 -13.58
CA ALA A 121 -14.58 1.80 -14.30
C ALA A 121 -14.89 1.48 -15.79
N GLY A 122 -14.24 0.44 -16.35
CA GLY A 122 -14.34 0.12 -17.78
C GLY A 122 -13.33 0.87 -18.66
N ASP A 123 -12.42 1.65 -18.06
CA ASP A 123 -11.37 2.38 -18.78
C ASP A 123 -10.32 1.43 -19.38
N LEU A 124 -10.15 0.25 -18.76
CA LEU A 124 -9.28 -0.81 -19.25
C LEU A 124 -10.07 -2.10 -19.45
N SER A 125 -10.08 -2.63 -20.66
CA SER A 125 -10.75 -3.90 -20.94
C SER A 125 -10.04 -5.06 -20.23
N GLU A 126 -10.79 -6.10 -19.86
CA GLU A 126 -10.20 -7.27 -19.18
C GLU A 126 -9.13 -7.95 -20.04
N LYS A 127 -9.28 -8.02 -21.36
CA LYS A 127 -8.27 -8.56 -22.28
C LYS A 127 -6.99 -7.74 -22.26
N SER A 128 -7.12 -6.41 -22.30
CA SER A 128 -5.97 -5.50 -22.22
C SER A 128 -5.29 -5.56 -20.85
N ALA A 129 -6.07 -5.75 -19.77
CA ALA A 129 -5.54 -5.93 -18.42
C ALA A 129 -4.70 -7.22 -18.31
N TRP A 130 -5.19 -8.33 -18.87
CA TRP A 130 -4.43 -9.60 -18.93
C TRP A 130 -3.13 -9.45 -19.70
N LEU A 131 -3.17 -8.82 -20.88
CA LEU A 131 -1.96 -8.56 -21.67
C LEU A 131 -0.95 -7.75 -20.88
N LEU A 132 -1.39 -6.64 -20.26
CA LEU A 132 -0.55 -5.78 -19.45
C LEU A 132 0.11 -6.53 -18.28
N VAL A 133 -0.67 -7.31 -17.55
CA VAL A 133 -0.20 -8.08 -16.37
C VAL A 133 0.85 -9.12 -16.80
N LEU A 134 0.62 -9.84 -17.90
CA LEU A 134 1.58 -10.82 -18.41
C LEU A 134 2.87 -10.14 -18.90
N MET A 135 2.77 -9.00 -19.59
CA MET A 135 3.94 -8.22 -20.00
C MET A 135 4.73 -7.71 -18.80
N LEU A 136 4.08 -7.22 -17.76
CA LEU A 136 4.73 -6.76 -16.53
C LEU A 136 5.46 -7.91 -15.82
N ALA A 137 4.83 -9.10 -15.72
CA ALA A 137 5.47 -10.27 -15.12
C ALA A 137 6.71 -10.69 -15.92
N ALA A 138 6.57 -10.82 -17.24
CA ALA A 138 7.66 -11.23 -18.12
C ALA A 138 8.81 -10.22 -18.11
N SER A 139 8.52 -8.93 -18.22
CA SER A 139 9.52 -7.86 -18.18
C SER A 139 10.27 -7.83 -16.85
N GLY A 140 9.54 -7.92 -15.73
CA GLY A 140 10.15 -7.94 -14.40
C GLY A 140 11.06 -9.15 -14.20
N LEU A 141 10.61 -10.36 -14.58
CA LEU A 141 11.41 -11.59 -14.52
C LEU A 141 12.67 -11.51 -15.40
N LEU A 142 12.53 -11.00 -16.62
CA LEU A 142 13.65 -10.82 -17.53
C LEU A 142 14.69 -9.86 -16.96
N ILE A 143 14.25 -8.69 -16.47
CA ILE A 143 15.15 -7.69 -15.88
C ILE A 143 15.89 -8.28 -14.67
N VAL A 144 15.18 -8.97 -13.77
CA VAL A 144 15.80 -9.53 -12.56
C VAL A 144 16.73 -10.67 -12.91
N GLY A 145 16.33 -11.58 -13.80
CA GLY A 145 17.14 -12.73 -14.22
C GLY A 145 18.45 -12.34 -14.90
N LEU A 146 18.43 -11.28 -15.71
CA LEU A 146 19.63 -10.82 -16.41
C LEU A 146 20.58 -9.98 -15.55
N ASN A 147 20.08 -9.30 -14.50
CA ASN A 147 20.88 -8.29 -13.79
C ASN A 147 21.22 -8.62 -12.33
N PHE A 148 20.47 -9.52 -11.66
CA PHE A 148 20.56 -9.68 -10.20
C PHE A 148 20.92 -11.09 -9.72
N GLY A 149 21.08 -12.03 -10.64
CA GLY A 149 21.47 -13.41 -10.35
C GLY A 149 20.33 -14.30 -9.76
N PRO A 150 20.62 -15.61 -9.61
CA PRO A 150 19.57 -16.62 -9.38
C PRO A 150 18.86 -16.46 -8.04
N PHE A 151 19.58 -16.03 -6.99
CA PHE A 151 18.98 -15.87 -5.67
C PHE A 151 17.92 -14.78 -5.64
N ILE A 152 18.21 -13.58 -6.17
CA ILE A 152 17.23 -12.49 -6.26
C ILE A 152 16.09 -12.85 -7.20
N THR A 153 16.40 -13.54 -8.30
CA THR A 153 15.37 -14.06 -9.22
C THR A 153 14.41 -14.99 -8.50
N SER A 154 14.91 -15.91 -7.67
CA SER A 154 14.04 -16.82 -6.90
C SER A 154 13.19 -16.09 -5.87
N LEU A 155 13.73 -15.08 -5.18
CA LEU A 155 12.94 -14.23 -4.27
C LEU A 155 11.86 -13.43 -5.01
N TYR A 156 12.17 -12.93 -6.21
CA TYR A 156 11.22 -12.23 -7.05
C TYR A 156 10.09 -13.16 -7.52
N CYS A 157 10.44 -14.38 -7.99
CA CYS A 157 9.47 -15.42 -8.33
C CYS A 157 8.58 -15.78 -7.15
N LEU A 158 9.15 -15.92 -5.94
CA LEU A 158 8.39 -16.19 -4.73
C LEU A 158 7.40 -15.05 -4.45
N GLY A 159 7.81 -13.80 -4.61
CA GLY A 159 6.93 -12.64 -4.46
C GLY A 159 5.75 -12.64 -5.44
N LEU A 160 6.03 -12.91 -6.73
CA LEU A 160 4.97 -13.05 -7.74
C LEU A 160 4.05 -14.23 -7.45
N PHE A 161 4.61 -15.38 -7.07
CA PHE A 161 3.85 -16.57 -6.69
C PHE A 161 2.90 -16.29 -5.50
N LEU A 162 3.40 -15.68 -4.44
CA LEU A 162 2.58 -15.31 -3.27
C LEU A 162 1.48 -14.32 -3.66
N GLY A 163 1.77 -13.34 -4.53
CA GLY A 163 0.77 -12.43 -5.06
C GLY A 163 -0.28 -13.13 -5.93
N THR A 164 0.12 -14.15 -6.68
CA THR A 164 -0.78 -14.96 -7.52
C THR A 164 -1.73 -15.78 -6.65
N ILE A 165 -1.23 -16.59 -5.74
CA ILE A 165 -2.08 -17.44 -4.87
C ILE A 165 -2.96 -16.60 -3.93
N TYR A 166 -2.57 -15.36 -3.64
CA TYR A 166 -3.39 -14.41 -2.90
C TYR A 166 -4.71 -14.10 -3.62
N SER A 167 -4.69 -13.91 -4.94
CA SER A 167 -5.83 -13.44 -5.73
C SER A 167 -6.54 -14.50 -6.56
N VAL A 168 -5.77 -15.48 -7.08
CA VAL A 168 -6.23 -16.43 -8.13
C VAL A 168 -6.87 -17.69 -7.53
N PRO A 169 -8.06 -18.14 -8.04
CA PRO A 169 -8.59 -19.46 -7.75
C PRO A 169 -7.65 -20.59 -8.24
N PRO A 170 -7.64 -21.76 -7.61
CA PRO A 170 -8.49 -22.20 -6.52
C PRO A 170 -8.06 -21.68 -5.14
N PHE A 171 -6.84 -21.16 -5.03
CA PHE A 171 -6.26 -20.78 -3.73
C PHE A 171 -6.97 -19.55 -3.15
N ARG A 172 -6.98 -18.43 -3.87
CA ARG A 172 -7.61 -17.14 -3.48
C ARG A 172 -7.46 -16.87 -1.98
N MET A 173 -6.19 -16.88 -1.49
CA MET A 173 -5.84 -16.86 -0.06
C MET A 173 -6.35 -15.62 0.68
N LYS A 174 -6.68 -14.56 -0.05
CA LYS A 174 -7.32 -13.36 0.51
C LYS A 174 -8.68 -13.59 1.18
N ARG A 175 -9.33 -14.75 0.91
CA ARG A 175 -10.56 -15.17 1.62
C ARG A 175 -10.31 -15.53 3.07
N TYR A 176 -9.06 -15.87 3.42
CA TYR A 176 -8.65 -16.22 4.77
C TYR A 176 -7.92 -15.05 5.40
N PRO A 177 -8.56 -14.28 6.31
CA PRO A 177 -8.02 -13.01 6.81
C PRO A 177 -6.60 -13.12 7.36
N VAL A 178 -6.32 -14.17 8.15
CA VAL A 178 -4.99 -14.38 8.74
C VAL A 178 -3.93 -14.61 7.68
N ILE A 179 -4.20 -15.49 6.72
CA ILE A 179 -3.27 -15.79 5.63
C ILE A 179 -3.08 -14.56 4.75
N ALA A 180 -4.16 -13.82 4.49
CA ALA A 180 -4.13 -12.61 3.69
C ALA A 180 -3.15 -11.56 4.25
N PHE A 181 -3.26 -11.21 5.53
CA PHE A 181 -2.36 -10.22 6.10
C PHE A 181 -0.93 -10.73 6.26
N LEU A 182 -0.73 -12.03 6.52
CA LEU A 182 0.60 -12.64 6.58
C LEU A 182 1.31 -12.59 5.22
N ILE A 183 0.62 -12.92 4.12
CA ILE A 183 1.20 -12.82 2.76
C ILE A 183 1.60 -11.36 2.47
N ILE A 184 0.75 -10.40 2.78
CA ILE A 184 1.07 -8.98 2.55
C ILE A 184 2.27 -8.54 3.39
N ALA A 185 2.31 -8.89 4.68
CA ALA A 185 3.43 -8.56 5.57
C ALA A 185 4.72 -9.22 5.09
N MET A 186 4.67 -10.50 4.68
CA MET A 186 5.82 -11.22 4.15
C MET A 186 6.35 -10.58 2.86
N VAL A 187 5.49 -10.34 1.87
CA VAL A 187 5.91 -9.81 0.56
C VAL A 187 6.36 -8.35 0.67
N ARG A 188 5.55 -7.49 1.29
CA ARG A 188 5.83 -6.04 1.34
C ARG A 188 6.72 -5.63 2.51
N GLY A 189 6.70 -6.38 3.60
CA GLY A 189 7.52 -6.14 4.77
C GLY A 189 8.89 -6.79 4.63
N PHE A 190 8.92 -8.13 4.63
CA PHE A 190 10.17 -8.87 4.70
C PHE A 190 10.87 -9.05 3.35
N LEU A 191 10.23 -9.74 2.39
CA LEU A 191 10.89 -10.11 1.13
C LEU A 191 11.40 -8.91 0.34
N LEU A 192 10.62 -7.85 0.28
CA LEU A 192 11.03 -6.64 -0.42
C LEU A 192 12.26 -6.00 0.22
N ASN A 193 12.26 -5.79 1.54
CA ASN A 193 13.36 -5.12 2.24
C ASN A 193 14.62 -5.98 2.24
N TYR A 194 14.48 -7.27 2.52
CA TYR A 194 15.57 -8.23 2.47
C TYR A 194 16.18 -8.33 1.07
N GLY A 195 15.34 -8.49 0.03
CA GLY A 195 15.78 -8.62 -1.34
C GLY A 195 16.50 -7.37 -1.85
N VAL A 196 15.97 -6.18 -1.57
CA VAL A 196 16.60 -4.90 -1.96
C VAL A 196 17.95 -4.73 -1.26
N TYR A 197 18.04 -5.01 0.03
CA TYR A 197 19.30 -4.91 0.78
C TYR A 197 20.33 -5.91 0.26
N TYR A 198 19.94 -7.18 0.08
CA TYR A 198 20.81 -8.21 -0.49
C TYR A 198 21.33 -7.82 -1.88
N ALA A 199 20.44 -7.40 -2.77
CA ALA A 199 20.80 -6.98 -4.12
C ALA A 199 21.77 -5.79 -4.12
N THR A 200 21.59 -4.85 -3.19
CA THR A 200 22.48 -3.69 -3.04
C THR A 200 23.87 -4.11 -2.58
N ARG A 201 24.00 -4.96 -1.56
CA ARG A 201 25.29 -5.47 -1.11
C ARG A 201 26.00 -6.27 -2.20
N ALA A 202 25.28 -7.16 -2.87
CA ALA A 202 25.80 -7.93 -4.01
C ALA A 202 26.28 -7.03 -5.17
N ALA A 203 25.55 -5.95 -5.46
CA ALA A 203 25.94 -4.99 -6.51
C ALA A 203 27.21 -4.22 -6.14
N LEU A 204 27.46 -3.99 -4.83
CA LEU A 204 28.68 -3.37 -4.32
C LEU A 204 29.86 -4.37 -4.21
N GLY A 205 29.63 -5.66 -4.50
CA GLY A 205 30.63 -6.72 -4.34
C GLY A 205 30.89 -7.11 -2.88
N LEU A 206 29.95 -6.78 -1.97
CA LEU A 206 30.02 -7.07 -0.55
C LEU A 206 29.29 -8.37 -0.23
N THR A 207 29.85 -9.14 0.72
CA THR A 207 29.16 -10.28 1.31
C THR A 207 27.90 -9.84 2.06
N PHE A 208 26.88 -10.68 2.08
CA PHE A 208 25.69 -10.39 2.85
C PHE A 208 26.01 -10.46 4.34
N GLU A 209 25.72 -9.38 5.05
CA GLU A 209 25.82 -9.29 6.51
C GLU A 209 24.54 -8.67 7.06
N TRP A 210 24.00 -9.31 8.09
CA TRP A 210 22.80 -8.83 8.76
C TRP A 210 23.19 -7.87 9.88
N SER A 211 23.18 -6.57 9.58
CA SER A 211 23.43 -5.58 10.62
C SER A 211 22.20 -5.33 11.51
N SER A 212 22.46 -4.86 12.75
CA SER A 212 21.39 -4.55 13.71
C SER A 212 20.38 -3.52 13.17
N GLU A 213 20.87 -2.55 12.40
CA GLU A 213 20.03 -1.51 11.82
C GLU A 213 19.16 -2.03 10.69
N VAL A 214 19.68 -2.94 9.87
CA VAL A 214 18.92 -3.58 8.81
C VAL A 214 17.86 -4.51 9.40
N ALA A 215 18.20 -5.25 10.45
CA ALA A 215 17.25 -6.06 11.21
C ALA A 215 16.11 -5.18 11.77
N PHE A 216 16.47 -4.05 12.40
CA PHE A 216 15.52 -3.09 12.93
C PHE A 216 14.58 -2.54 11.84
N ILE A 217 15.14 -2.00 10.75
CA ILE A 217 14.33 -1.42 9.66
C ILE A 217 13.41 -2.48 9.06
N THR A 218 13.91 -3.70 8.81
CA THR A 218 13.12 -4.79 8.25
C THR A 218 11.97 -5.18 9.18
N THR A 219 12.25 -5.31 10.48
CA THR A 219 11.22 -5.63 11.49
C THR A 219 10.18 -4.51 11.58
N PHE A 220 10.64 -3.26 11.71
CA PHE A 220 9.76 -2.09 11.78
C PHE A 220 8.81 -2.00 10.57
N VAL A 221 9.36 -2.15 9.36
CA VAL A 221 8.57 -2.09 8.12
C VAL A 221 7.65 -3.29 7.98
N THR A 222 8.06 -4.47 8.44
CA THR A 222 7.21 -5.68 8.40
C THR A 222 6.00 -5.53 9.33
N LEU A 223 6.20 -5.05 10.56
CA LEU A 223 5.11 -4.74 11.49
C LEU A 223 4.19 -3.64 10.94
N PHE A 224 4.77 -2.60 10.34
CA PHE A 224 3.98 -1.55 9.70
C PHE A 224 3.16 -2.08 8.51
N ALA A 225 3.74 -2.95 7.67
CA ALA A 225 3.03 -3.59 6.58
C ALA A 225 1.91 -4.51 7.07
N LEU A 226 2.12 -5.20 8.20
CA LEU A 226 1.11 -5.99 8.88
C LEU A 226 -0.09 -5.13 9.30
N VAL A 227 0.17 -3.98 9.93
CA VAL A 227 -0.91 -3.06 10.33
C VAL A 227 -1.69 -2.55 9.11
N ILE A 228 -0.97 -2.14 8.04
CA ILE A 228 -1.64 -1.75 6.79
C ILE A 228 -2.52 -2.89 6.26
N ALA A 229 -2.02 -4.13 6.29
CA ALA A 229 -2.76 -5.28 5.79
C ALA A 229 -4.03 -5.58 6.61
N ILE A 230 -3.99 -5.36 7.93
CA ILE A 230 -5.14 -5.54 8.82
C ILE A 230 -6.17 -4.41 8.64
N THR A 231 -5.71 -3.17 8.46
CA THR A 231 -6.58 -1.99 8.41
C THR A 231 -7.07 -1.63 7.01
N LYS A 232 -6.52 -2.21 5.96
CA LYS A 232 -6.87 -1.86 4.56
C LYS A 232 -8.34 -2.11 4.19
N ASP A 233 -8.98 -3.06 4.89
CA ASP A 233 -10.35 -3.47 4.62
C ASP A 233 -11.39 -2.63 5.41
N LEU A 234 -10.93 -1.69 6.26
CA LEU A 234 -11.83 -0.81 7.03
C LEU A 234 -12.76 0.04 6.13
N PRO A 235 -12.29 0.65 5.04
CA PRO A 235 -13.15 1.39 4.13
C PRO A 235 -14.16 0.53 3.37
N ASP A 236 -13.88 -0.78 3.24
CA ASP A 236 -14.59 -1.68 2.34
C ASP A 236 -15.64 -2.55 3.08
N VAL A 237 -15.80 -2.39 4.42
CA VAL A 237 -16.65 -3.25 5.27
C VAL A 237 -18.08 -3.39 4.77
N GLU A 238 -18.70 -2.32 4.29
CA GLU A 238 -20.09 -2.36 3.80
C GLU A 238 -20.24 -3.19 2.53
N GLY A 239 -19.33 -2.98 1.56
CA GLY A 239 -19.31 -3.76 0.33
C GLY A 239 -18.93 -5.21 0.59
N ASP A 240 -17.94 -5.47 1.45
CA ASP A 240 -17.52 -6.81 1.82
C ASP A 240 -18.67 -7.60 2.46
N ARG A 241 -19.46 -6.97 3.34
CA ARG A 241 -20.68 -7.59 3.90
C ARG A 241 -21.71 -7.93 2.84
N LYS A 242 -21.94 -7.02 1.89
CA LYS A 242 -22.88 -7.21 0.79
C LYS A 242 -22.50 -8.40 -0.10
N PHE A 243 -21.21 -8.61 -0.31
CA PHE A 243 -20.67 -9.74 -1.08
C PHE A 243 -20.31 -10.96 -0.24
N GLN A 244 -20.69 -10.99 1.06
CA GLN A 244 -20.40 -12.07 1.99
C GLN A 244 -18.88 -12.39 2.09
N ILE A 245 -18.05 -11.36 1.97
CA ILE A 245 -16.60 -11.47 2.10
C ILE A 245 -16.21 -11.41 3.57
N SER A 246 -15.53 -12.44 4.04
CA SER A 246 -15.10 -12.56 5.41
C SER A 246 -13.71 -11.92 5.59
N THR A 247 -13.67 -10.64 5.98
CA THR A 247 -12.44 -9.94 6.39
C THR A 247 -12.36 -9.84 7.92
N LEU A 248 -11.19 -9.45 8.47
CA LEU A 248 -11.09 -9.15 9.90
C LEU A 248 -12.02 -7.99 10.29
N ALA A 249 -12.14 -6.99 9.43
CA ALA A 249 -12.98 -5.82 9.67
C ALA A 249 -14.47 -6.18 9.70
N THR A 250 -14.93 -7.12 8.84
CA THR A 250 -16.32 -7.59 8.88
C THR A 250 -16.63 -8.47 10.09
N LYS A 251 -15.63 -9.24 10.60
CA LYS A 251 -15.79 -10.13 11.75
C LYS A 251 -15.71 -9.41 13.10
N LEU A 252 -14.69 -8.58 13.27
CA LEU A 252 -14.40 -7.93 14.56
C LEU A 252 -14.99 -6.52 14.67
N GLY A 253 -15.45 -5.96 13.57
CA GLY A 253 -15.97 -4.60 13.48
C GLY A 253 -14.88 -3.54 13.33
N VAL A 254 -15.30 -2.38 12.79
CA VAL A 254 -14.42 -1.27 12.43
C VAL A 254 -13.62 -0.76 13.64
N ARG A 255 -14.29 -0.53 14.78
CA ARG A 255 -13.66 -0.02 16.01
C ARG A 255 -12.54 -0.92 16.51
N ASN A 256 -12.80 -2.21 16.63
CA ASN A 256 -11.81 -3.16 17.16
C ASN A 256 -10.58 -3.29 16.25
N ILE A 257 -10.78 -3.26 14.93
CA ILE A 257 -9.67 -3.31 13.97
C ILE A 257 -8.88 -2.01 13.98
N ALA A 258 -9.53 -0.85 14.08
CA ALA A 258 -8.84 0.42 14.20
C ALA A 258 -8.00 0.49 15.48
N LEU A 259 -8.56 0.05 16.62
CA LEU A 259 -7.83 -0.03 17.89
C LEU A 259 -6.66 -1.03 17.84
N LEU A 260 -6.87 -2.21 17.23
CA LEU A 260 -5.80 -3.19 17.04
C LEU A 260 -4.65 -2.61 16.20
N GLY A 261 -4.96 -1.97 15.08
CA GLY A 261 -3.96 -1.32 14.22
C GLY A 261 -3.21 -0.21 14.95
N THR A 262 -3.93 0.64 15.68
CA THR A 262 -3.36 1.70 16.51
C THR A 262 -2.44 1.13 17.60
N GLY A 263 -2.88 0.09 18.31
CA GLY A 263 -2.09 -0.57 19.36
C GLY A 263 -0.80 -1.19 18.82
N LEU A 264 -0.87 -1.90 17.68
CA LEU A 264 0.32 -2.48 17.03
C LEU A 264 1.32 -1.41 16.57
N LEU A 265 0.85 -0.28 16.01
CA LEU A 265 1.73 0.84 15.65
C LEU A 265 2.34 1.49 16.89
N MET A 266 1.58 1.65 17.96
CA MET A 266 2.10 2.19 19.22
C MET A 266 3.21 1.31 19.79
N ILE A 267 3.02 0.00 19.80
CA ILE A 267 4.05 -0.97 20.21
C ILE A 267 5.30 -0.82 19.31
N ASN A 268 5.11 -0.67 18.01
CA ASN A 268 6.22 -0.50 17.08
C ASN A 268 7.00 0.79 17.35
N TYR A 269 6.35 1.89 17.69
CA TYR A 269 7.01 3.16 18.05
C TYR A 269 7.71 3.07 19.41
N ILE A 270 7.11 2.45 20.42
CA ILE A 270 7.73 2.22 21.71
C ILE A 270 8.97 1.33 21.56
N ALA A 271 8.86 0.22 20.80
CA ALA A 271 9.99 -0.67 20.52
C ALA A 271 11.13 0.07 19.80
N SER A 272 10.81 1.03 18.93
CA SER A 272 11.81 1.87 18.25
C SER A 272 12.57 2.78 19.21
N VAL A 273 11.88 3.38 20.18
CA VAL A 273 12.52 4.18 21.22
C VAL A 273 13.40 3.31 22.12
N LEU A 274 12.90 2.13 22.51
CA LEU A 274 13.68 1.17 23.31
C LEU A 274 14.90 0.65 22.54
N ALA A 275 14.76 0.37 21.24
CA ALA A 275 15.90 -0.01 20.40
C ALA A 275 16.99 1.08 20.41
N ALA A 276 16.61 2.34 20.26
CA ALA A 276 17.55 3.45 20.23
C ALA A 276 18.19 3.78 21.60
N THR A 277 17.52 3.45 22.71
CA THR A 277 17.99 3.83 24.05
C THR A 277 18.70 2.70 24.77
N VAL A 278 18.20 1.47 24.64
CA VAL A 278 18.63 0.31 25.45
C VAL A 278 19.38 -0.72 24.62
N TYR A 279 18.76 -1.20 23.54
CA TYR A 279 19.27 -2.38 22.82
C TYR A 279 20.36 -2.07 21.81
N MET A 280 20.28 -0.93 21.12
CA MET A 280 21.20 -0.56 20.02
C MET A 280 21.60 0.92 20.10
N PRO A 281 22.12 1.39 21.26
CA PRO A 281 22.36 2.82 21.48
C PRO A 281 23.42 3.43 20.55
N GLN A 282 24.28 2.61 19.98
CA GLN A 282 25.33 3.03 19.04
C GLN A 282 24.83 3.09 17.58
N ALA A 283 23.75 2.37 17.26
CA ALA A 283 23.24 2.25 15.90
C ALA A 283 22.40 3.45 15.48
N PHE A 284 21.84 4.20 16.42
CA PHE A 284 20.87 5.26 16.14
C PHE A 284 21.21 6.60 16.79
N LYS A 285 20.98 7.69 16.06
CA LYS A 285 21.03 9.05 16.64
C LYS A 285 19.80 9.27 17.52
N ARG A 286 19.99 9.14 18.86
CA ARG A 286 18.91 9.29 19.85
C ARG A 286 18.15 10.61 19.72
N SER A 287 18.88 11.72 19.42
CA SER A 287 18.30 13.06 19.23
C SER A 287 17.31 13.16 18.07
N LEU A 288 17.35 12.22 17.11
CA LEU A 288 16.38 12.13 16.01
C LEU A 288 15.35 11.05 16.28
N MET A 289 15.79 9.90 16.72
CA MET A 289 14.94 8.70 16.85
C MET A 289 13.85 8.89 17.91
N ILE A 290 14.21 9.40 19.10
CA ILE A 290 13.25 9.58 20.19
C ILE A 290 12.18 10.61 19.85
N PRO A 291 12.50 11.89 19.49
CA PRO A 291 11.47 12.87 19.21
C PRO A 291 10.61 12.49 18.01
N SER A 292 11.19 11.88 16.96
CA SER A 292 10.39 11.45 15.78
C SER A 292 9.33 10.43 16.17
N HIS A 293 9.68 9.40 16.95
CA HIS A 293 8.72 8.36 17.32
C HIS A 293 7.74 8.84 18.42
N VAL A 294 8.14 9.77 19.28
CA VAL A 294 7.21 10.42 20.21
C VAL A 294 6.18 11.26 19.45
N ILE A 295 6.61 12.06 18.48
CA ILE A 295 5.68 12.84 17.65
C ILE A 295 4.72 11.93 16.88
N LEU A 296 5.23 10.83 16.30
CA LEU A 296 4.39 9.84 15.60
C LEU A 296 3.39 9.17 16.56
N ALA A 297 3.81 8.83 17.78
CA ALA A 297 2.95 8.24 18.79
C ALA A 297 1.84 9.22 19.24
N LEU A 298 2.19 10.49 19.49
CA LEU A 298 1.22 11.53 19.83
C LEU A 298 0.22 11.75 18.68
N GLY A 299 0.71 11.84 17.44
CA GLY A 299 -0.16 11.97 16.27
C GLY A 299 -1.10 10.78 16.10
N LEU A 300 -0.60 9.56 16.32
CA LEU A 300 -1.41 8.35 16.28
C LEU A 300 -2.49 8.34 17.38
N THR A 301 -2.14 8.74 18.59
CA THR A 301 -3.08 8.84 19.72
C THR A 301 -4.17 9.88 19.42
N PHE A 302 -3.78 11.03 18.89
CA PHE A 302 -4.72 12.07 18.48
C PHE A 302 -5.66 11.57 17.40
N GLN A 303 -5.14 10.89 16.37
CA GLN A 303 -5.93 10.32 15.30
C GLN A 303 -6.91 9.25 15.80
N ALA A 304 -6.50 8.38 16.71
CA ALA A 304 -7.36 7.39 17.34
C ALA A 304 -8.50 8.06 18.16
N TRP A 305 -8.17 9.13 18.89
CA TRP A 305 -9.16 9.90 19.64
C TRP A 305 -10.19 10.60 18.72
N VAL A 306 -9.75 11.15 17.59
CA VAL A 306 -10.67 11.75 16.59
C VAL A 306 -11.60 10.68 16.00
N LEU A 307 -11.08 9.51 15.65
CA LEU A 307 -11.87 8.39 15.14
C LEU A 307 -12.89 7.88 16.17
N GLU A 308 -12.50 7.78 17.45
CA GLU A 308 -13.41 7.39 18.52
C GLU A 308 -14.54 8.41 18.69
N ARG A 309 -14.24 9.72 18.65
CA ARG A 309 -15.27 10.77 18.71
C ARG A 309 -16.22 10.76 17.51
N ALA A 310 -15.73 10.40 16.35
CA ALA A 310 -16.51 10.24 15.13
C ALA A 310 -17.30 8.91 15.07
N ASN A 311 -17.28 8.11 16.16
CA ASN A 311 -17.89 6.77 16.22
C ASN A 311 -17.50 5.85 15.06
N TYR A 312 -16.31 6.04 14.49
CA TYR A 312 -15.79 5.29 13.33
C TYR A 312 -16.74 5.32 12.11
N THR A 313 -17.61 6.30 12.04
CA THR A 313 -18.47 6.50 10.87
C THR A 313 -17.62 6.94 9.69
N LYS A 314 -17.91 6.38 8.53
CA LYS A 314 -17.35 6.86 7.27
C LYS A 314 -17.72 8.33 7.15
N TYR A 315 -16.73 9.21 7.26
CA TYR A 315 -16.78 10.64 7.00
C TYR A 315 -18.12 11.32 7.24
N PRO A 316 -18.18 12.35 8.05
CA PRO A 316 -19.25 13.33 7.90
C PRO A 316 -19.07 13.88 6.46
N ASP A 317 -20.13 13.72 5.67
CA ASP A 317 -20.25 14.31 4.34
C ASP A 317 -19.97 15.82 4.37
#